data_cd8f87dd49ee6798054a925f84487a2d
#
_entry.id   cd8f87dd49ee6798054a925f84487a2d
#
_cell.length_a   1.000
_cell.length_b   1.000
_cell.length_c   1.000
_cell.angle_alpha   90.00
_cell.angle_beta   90.00
_cell.angle_gamma   90.00
#
_symmetry.space_group_name_H-M   'P 1'
#
loop_
_entity.id
_entity.type
_entity.pdbx_description
1 polymer ?
#
loop_
_entity_poly.entity_id
_entity_poly.type
_entity_poly.pdbx_seq_one_letter_code
_entity_poly.pdbx_strand_id
1 'polypeptide(L)' 'MPNPTEIQKFLKGVHYPASKEDLVSAAEENDAPEEVIDALQDLNEDEFDGPAAVQQAAS' A
#
# COMPACT_ATOMS: atom_id res chain seq x y z
N MET A 1 -10.53 -9.89 3.40
CA MET A 1 -9.54 -8.79 3.40
C MET A 1 -8.27 -9.23 2.68
N PRO A 2 -7.65 -8.36 1.91
CA PRO A 2 -6.39 -8.72 1.27
C PRO A 2 -5.30 -8.89 2.33
N ASN A 3 -4.40 -9.82 2.10
CA ASN A 3 -3.29 -10.01 3.03
C ASN A 3 -2.13 -9.09 2.64
N PRO A 4 -1.15 -8.87 3.54
CA PRO A 4 -0.04 -7.96 3.25
C PRO A 4 0.76 -8.32 2.00
N THR A 5 0.90 -9.61 1.71
CA THR A 5 1.62 -10.06 0.51
C THR A 5 0.88 -9.62 -0.75
N GLU A 6 -0.44 -9.73 -0.74
CA GLU A 6 -1.26 -9.33 -1.87
C GLU A 6 -1.18 -7.83 -2.09
N ILE A 7 -1.21 -7.07 -1.01
CA ILE A 7 -1.07 -5.61 -1.09
C ILE A 7 0.27 -5.25 -1.74
N GLN A 8 1.35 -5.91 -1.34
CA GLN A 8 2.67 -5.63 -1.88
C GLN A 8 2.76 -5.85 -3.38
N LYS A 9 1.99 -6.79 -3.91
CA LYS A 9 2.00 -7.04 -5.36
C LYS A 9 1.61 -5.81 -6.16
N PHE A 10 0.78 -4.96 -5.59
CA PHE A 10 0.28 -3.79 -6.29
C PHE A 10 1.05 -2.52 -5.97
N LEU A 11 2.14 -2.64 -5.21
CA LEU A 11 2.97 -1.49 -4.84
C LEU A 11 4.30 -1.46 -5.60
N LYS A 12 4.32 -2.05 -6.79
CA LYS A 12 5.52 -2.04 -7.63
C LYS A 12 5.81 -0.62 -8.11
N GLY A 13 7.08 -0.25 -8.05
CA GLY A 13 7.51 1.05 -8.53
C GLY A 13 7.38 2.17 -7.50
N VAL A 14 6.93 1.86 -6.31
CA VAL A 14 6.84 2.87 -5.25
C VAL A 14 8.23 3.24 -4.77
N HIS A 15 8.47 4.53 -4.64
CA HIS A 15 9.73 5.05 -4.11
C HIS A 15 9.56 5.38 -2.64
N TYR A 16 10.36 4.77 -1.80
CA TYR A 16 10.31 5.01 -0.37
C TYR A 16 11.35 6.07 0.04
N PRO A 17 11.07 6.86 1.07
CA PRO A 17 9.83 6.90 1.83
C PRO A 17 8.64 7.33 0.96
N ALA A 18 7.48 6.78 1.26
CA ALA A 18 6.27 7.03 0.48
C ALA A 18 5.12 7.39 1.42
N SER A 19 4.26 8.29 0.98
CA SER A 19 3.05 8.62 1.73
C SER A 19 1.95 7.62 1.43
N LYS A 20 0.91 7.64 2.26
CA LYS A 20 -0.27 6.80 2.00
C LYS A 20 -0.84 7.11 0.62
N GLU A 21 -0.89 8.38 0.24
CA GLU A 21 -1.39 8.77 -1.08
C GLU A 21 -0.55 8.17 -2.20
N ASP A 22 0.77 8.14 -2.02
CA ASP A 22 1.67 7.53 -2.99
C ASP A 22 1.38 6.04 -3.15
N LEU A 23 1.10 5.36 -2.04
CA LEU A 23 0.77 3.95 -2.08
C LEU A 23 -0.55 3.71 -2.81
N VAL A 24 -1.54 4.52 -2.52
CA VAL A 24 -2.84 4.39 -3.19
C VAL A 24 -2.70 4.65 -4.68
N SER A 25 -1.96 5.69 -5.05
CA SER A 25 -1.73 6.00 -6.46
C SER A 25 -1.02 4.86 -7.19
N ALA A 26 0.01 4.30 -6.57
CA ALA A 26 0.73 3.19 -7.17
C ALA A 26 -0.17 1.97 -7.35
N ALA A 27 -1.00 1.68 -6.35
CA ALA A 27 -1.93 0.56 -6.45
C ALA A 27 -2.93 0.77 -7.58
N GLU A 28 -3.44 1.99 -7.73
CA GLU A 28 -4.35 2.30 -8.83
C GLU A 28 -3.68 2.12 -10.18
N GLU A 29 -2.44 2.56 -10.32
CA GLU A 29 -1.68 2.40 -11.56
C GLU A 29 -1.42 0.93 -11.88
N ASN A 30 -1.35 0.09 -10.88
CA ASN A 30 -1.14 -1.34 -11.04
C ASN A 30 -2.46 -2.13 -11.12
N ASP A 31 -3.57 -1.42 -11.29
CA ASP A 31 -4.90 -2.04 -11.43
C ASP A 31 -5.32 -2.87 -10.21
N ALA A 32 -4.98 -2.40 -9.03
CA ALA A 32 -5.36 -3.09 -7.80
C ALA A 32 -6.88 -3.11 -7.63
N PRO A 33 -7.43 -4.20 -7.09
CA PRO A 33 -8.86 -4.23 -6.80
C PRO A 33 -9.21 -3.23 -5.70
N GLU A 34 -10.47 -2.84 -5.67
CA GLU A 34 -10.95 -1.84 -4.73
C GLU A 34 -10.63 -2.20 -3.28
N GLU A 35 -10.70 -3.48 -2.93
CA GLU A 35 -10.40 -3.91 -1.57
C GLU A 35 -8.95 -3.63 -1.16
N VAL A 36 -8.02 -3.67 -2.11
CA VAL A 36 -6.63 -3.30 -1.83
C VAL A 36 -6.52 -1.79 -1.64
N ILE A 37 -7.20 -1.02 -2.48
CA ILE A 37 -7.23 0.44 -2.35
C ILE A 37 -7.81 0.84 -0.99
N ASP A 38 -8.93 0.23 -0.61
CA ASP A 38 -9.56 0.51 0.67
C ASP A 38 -8.66 0.16 1.85
N ALA A 39 -7.96 -0.97 1.75
CA ALA A 39 -7.03 -1.38 2.79
C ALA A 39 -5.90 -0.36 2.96
N LEU A 40 -5.39 0.18 1.86
CA LEU A 40 -4.34 1.20 1.91
C LEU A 40 -4.87 2.50 2.50
N GLN A 41 -6.09 2.89 2.15
CA GLN A 41 -6.68 4.11 2.69
C GLN A 41 -6.97 4.01 4.18
N ASP A 42 -7.19 2.79 4.68
CA ASP A 42 -7.47 2.54 6.09
C ASP A 42 -6.22 2.50 6.97
N LEU A 43 -5.02 2.55 6.37
CA LEU A 43 -3.79 2.54 7.16
C LEU A 43 -3.75 3.74 8.09
N ASN A 44 -3.25 3.52 9.30
CA ASN A 44 -3.21 4.55 10.34
C ASN A 44 -2.06 5.53 10.18
N GLU A 45 -1.07 5.20 9.39
CA GLU A 45 0.09 6.04 9.19
C GLU A 45 0.02 6.75 7.86
N ASP A 46 0.62 7.93 7.80
CA ASP A 46 0.62 8.74 6.57
C ASP A 46 1.90 8.57 5.75
N GLU A 47 2.94 8.00 6.35
CA GLU A 47 4.22 7.84 5.68
C GLU A 47 4.84 6.51 6.04
N PHE A 48 5.52 5.90 5.07
CA PHE A 48 6.13 4.57 5.21
C PHE A 48 7.57 4.62 4.69
N ASP A 49 8.49 4.11 5.50
CA ASP A 49 9.91 4.14 5.15
C ASP A 49 10.31 3.04 4.17
N GLY A 50 9.52 2.01 4.07
CA GLY A 50 9.84 0.90 3.19
C GLY A 50 8.71 -0.12 3.15
N PRO A 51 8.83 -1.16 2.32
CA PRO A 51 7.78 -2.16 2.19
C PRO A 51 7.46 -2.88 3.50
N ALA A 52 8.45 -3.07 4.37
CA ALA A 52 8.23 -3.72 5.66
C ALA A 52 7.28 -2.89 6.53
N ALA A 53 7.40 -1.57 6.49
CA ALA A 53 6.51 -0.69 7.26
C ALA A 53 5.07 -0.82 6.78
N VAL A 54 4.87 -0.90 5.46
CA VAL A 54 3.54 -1.09 4.89
C VAL A 54 2.97 -2.43 5.33
N GLN A 55 3.78 -3.48 5.26
CA GLN A 55 3.35 -4.82 5.61
C GLN A 55 2.94 -4.91 7.09
N GLN A 56 3.70 -4.27 7.96
CA GLN A 56 3.37 -4.23 9.39
C GLN A 56 2.07 -3.48 9.65
N ALA A 57 1.89 -2.36 8.99
CA ALA A 57 0.68 -1.55 9.16
C ALA A 57 -0.57 -2.26 8.63
N ALA A 58 -0.40 -3.09 7.60
CA ALA A 58 -1.50 -3.80 6.97
C ALA A 58 -1.83 -5.14 7.66
N SER A 59 -1.00 -5.58 8.58
CA SER A 59 -1.20 -6.86 9.26
C SER A 59 -2.34 -6.83 10.26
#